data_7f62d2d2d8e91f4f400993c02e4af66b
#
_entry.id   7f62d2d2d8e91f4f400993c02e4af66b
#
_cell.length_a   1.000
_cell.length_b   1.000
_cell.length_c   1.000
_cell.angle_alpha   90.00
_cell.angle_beta   90.00
_cell.angle_gamma   90.00
#
_symmetry.space_group_name_H-M   'P 1'
#
loop_
_entity.id
_entity.type
_entity.pdbx_description
1 polymer ?
#
loop_
_entity_poly.entity_id
_entity_poly.type
_entity_poly.pdbx_seq_one_letter_code
_entity_poly.pdbx_strand_id
1 'polypeptide(L)'
;MGCKTRCKRAPDGLECAPQATISVASRKPAVLDSLLMFQAAVMGVVEGLTEFLPISSTGHLILAGSLLGFTGDKAKVFEIAIQTGAILAVIIVYWHKIRGTVVALPASRQARRFALNVLIAFLPAVMLGLAFGKAIKAHLFTPQVVASTFILGAFVILWAERRPQSAARVHSVDDMTALDALKVGLVQCFAMIPGTSRSGATIIGGMLLGLSRQTATDFSFFLAIPTLVGAGAYSLWKERALLSWADLPLFGIGLLFSFISAWLCVRWLLRYIANHSFVPFAWYRLGFGALVLLTWWTGWVTWGD
;
A
#
# COMPACT_ATOMS: atom_id res chain seq x y z
N MET A 1 -8.26 -32.83 27.87
CA MET A 1 -9.43 -33.66 28.25
C MET A 1 -9.83 -33.25 29.66
N GLY A 2 -10.98 -32.63 29.84
CA GLY A 2 -11.47 -32.19 31.15
C GLY A 2 -12.82 -31.51 30.96
N CYS A 3 -13.89 -32.31 30.93
CA CYS A 3 -15.27 -31.85 30.88
C CYS A 3 -15.59 -31.18 32.23
N LYS A 4 -15.72 -29.85 32.28
CA LYS A 4 -16.22 -29.13 33.46
C LYS A 4 -17.73 -29.04 33.36
N THR A 5 -18.44 -29.96 34.02
CA THR A 5 -19.89 -29.90 34.27
C THR A 5 -20.18 -28.85 35.35
N ARG A 6 -21.04 -27.90 35.06
CA ARG A 6 -21.52 -26.90 36.02
C ARG A 6 -22.85 -27.43 36.64
N CYS A 7 -22.79 -27.95 37.86
CA CYS A 7 -23.97 -28.37 38.61
C CYS A 7 -24.44 -27.25 39.56
N LYS A 8 -25.75 -26.99 39.64
CA LYS A 8 -26.35 -26.10 40.62
C LYS A 8 -27.05 -26.97 41.71
N ARG A 9 -26.89 -26.58 42.98
CA ARG A 9 -27.62 -27.18 44.09
C ARG A 9 -29.06 -26.70 44.08
N ALA A 10 -30.01 -27.61 43.97
CA ALA A 10 -31.42 -27.39 44.21
C ALA A 10 -31.80 -28.02 45.57
N PRO A 11 -32.93 -27.62 46.20
CA PRO A 11 -33.30 -28.10 47.50
C PRO A 11 -33.50 -29.63 47.63
N ASP A 12 -33.76 -30.31 46.52
CA ASP A 12 -34.11 -31.76 46.47
C ASP A 12 -33.06 -32.63 45.79
N GLY A 13 -31.83 -32.13 45.54
CA GLY A 13 -30.76 -32.92 44.92
C GLY A 13 -29.96 -32.12 43.85
N LEU A 14 -28.88 -32.71 43.36
CA LEU A 14 -28.04 -32.15 42.29
C LEU A 14 -28.71 -32.43 40.93
N GLU A 15 -29.25 -31.39 40.29
CA GLU A 15 -29.67 -31.47 38.90
C GLU A 15 -28.51 -30.99 37.98
N CYS A 16 -27.97 -31.90 37.19
CA CYS A 16 -27.02 -31.60 36.13
C CYS A 16 -27.77 -31.57 34.81
N ALA A 17 -28.06 -30.36 34.31
CA ALA A 17 -28.60 -30.21 32.97
C ALA A 17 -27.51 -30.49 31.93
N PRO A 18 -27.80 -31.26 30.87
CA PRO A 18 -26.87 -31.40 29.74
C PRO A 18 -26.72 -30.04 29.09
N GLN A 19 -25.48 -29.53 29.01
CA GLN A 19 -25.21 -28.37 28.20
C GLN A 19 -25.60 -28.68 26.75
N ALA A 20 -26.57 -27.89 26.24
CA ALA A 20 -26.89 -27.90 24.83
C ALA A 20 -25.59 -27.62 24.07
N THR A 21 -25.02 -28.62 23.44
CA THR A 21 -24.00 -28.47 22.41
C THR A 21 -24.62 -27.62 21.31
N ILE A 22 -24.27 -26.34 21.28
CA ILE A 22 -24.55 -25.49 20.12
C ILE A 22 -23.80 -26.16 18.97
N SER A 23 -24.54 -26.96 18.22
CA SER A 23 -24.10 -27.44 16.94
C SER A 23 -23.80 -26.20 16.09
N VAL A 24 -22.51 -25.85 15.98
CA VAL A 24 -22.04 -24.91 14.96
C VAL A 24 -22.42 -25.57 13.65
N ALA A 25 -23.57 -25.17 13.10
CA ALA A 25 -24.02 -25.62 11.80
C ALA A 25 -22.90 -25.38 10.82
N SER A 26 -22.32 -26.46 10.32
CA SER A 26 -21.34 -26.51 9.25
C SER A 26 -21.97 -25.77 8.06
N ARG A 27 -21.69 -24.47 7.90
CA ARG A 27 -21.98 -23.73 6.68
C ARG A 27 -21.16 -24.39 5.58
N LYS A 28 -21.84 -24.76 4.49
CA LYS A 28 -21.25 -25.43 3.34
C LYS A 28 -20.00 -24.64 2.88
N PRO A 29 -18.81 -25.25 2.84
CA PRO A 29 -17.54 -24.53 2.58
C PRO A 29 -17.51 -23.82 1.22
N ALA A 30 -18.16 -24.35 0.21
CA ALA A 30 -18.03 -23.88 -1.18
C ALA A 30 -18.57 -22.46 -1.47
N VAL A 31 -19.61 -21.98 -0.77
CA VAL A 31 -20.17 -20.64 -1.03
C VAL A 31 -19.39 -19.57 -0.28
N LEU A 32 -18.88 -19.89 0.91
CA LEU A 32 -18.02 -19.00 1.69
C LEU A 32 -16.70 -18.78 0.98
N ASP A 33 -16.15 -19.83 0.35
CA ASP A 33 -14.91 -19.74 -0.42
C ASP A 33 -15.04 -18.84 -1.65
N SER A 34 -16.15 -18.90 -2.40
CA SER A 34 -16.36 -18.08 -3.61
C SER A 34 -16.48 -16.58 -3.29
N LEU A 35 -17.16 -16.21 -2.20
CA LEU A 35 -17.26 -14.82 -1.77
C LEU A 35 -15.92 -14.26 -1.32
N LEU A 36 -15.16 -15.01 -0.53
CA LEU A 36 -13.80 -14.61 -0.11
C LEU A 36 -12.87 -14.45 -1.30
N MET A 37 -12.95 -15.34 -2.30
CA MET A 37 -12.14 -15.23 -3.52
C MET A 37 -12.51 -13.98 -4.34
N PHE A 38 -13.80 -13.65 -4.43
CA PHE A 38 -14.27 -12.42 -5.06
C PHE A 38 -13.74 -11.17 -4.31
N GLN A 39 -13.87 -11.15 -2.98
CA GLN A 39 -13.33 -10.07 -2.14
C GLN A 39 -11.83 -9.90 -2.34
N ALA A 40 -11.06 -11.00 -2.35
CA ALA A 40 -9.62 -10.98 -2.61
C ALA A 40 -9.29 -10.43 -3.99
N ALA A 41 -10.04 -10.79 -5.02
CA ALA A 41 -9.84 -10.27 -6.37
C ALA A 41 -10.11 -8.75 -6.43
N VAL A 42 -11.20 -8.28 -5.83
CA VAL A 42 -11.52 -6.84 -5.77
C VAL A 42 -10.45 -6.07 -5.01
N MET A 43 -10.05 -6.54 -3.83
CA MET A 43 -8.97 -5.91 -3.04
C MET A 43 -7.66 -5.87 -3.84
N GLY A 44 -7.31 -6.95 -4.54
CA GLY A 44 -6.15 -6.98 -5.43
C GLY A 44 -6.24 -5.95 -6.55
N VAL A 45 -7.39 -5.82 -7.20
CA VAL A 45 -7.60 -4.79 -8.24
C VAL A 45 -7.45 -3.38 -7.67
N VAL A 46 -8.07 -3.11 -6.52
CA VAL A 46 -7.97 -1.81 -5.85
C VAL A 46 -6.52 -1.47 -5.54
N GLU A 47 -5.78 -2.40 -4.94
CA GLU A 47 -4.36 -2.23 -4.63
C GLU A 47 -3.55 -1.91 -5.88
N GLY A 48 -3.63 -2.76 -6.91
CA GLY A 48 -2.82 -2.60 -8.12
C GLY A 48 -3.13 -1.31 -8.90
N LEU A 49 -4.39 -0.85 -8.90
CA LEU A 49 -4.74 0.43 -9.53
C LEU A 49 -4.27 1.65 -8.73
N THR A 50 -4.26 1.57 -7.40
CA THR A 50 -4.08 2.76 -6.57
C THR A 50 -2.68 2.91 -5.98
N GLU A 51 -1.86 1.84 -5.92
CA GLU A 51 -0.53 1.88 -5.30
C GLU A 51 0.45 2.81 -6.03
N PHE A 52 0.42 2.83 -7.35
CA PHE A 52 1.36 3.62 -8.16
C PHE A 52 0.82 4.98 -8.59
N LEU A 53 -0.48 5.19 -8.48
CA LEU A 53 -1.08 6.51 -8.70
C LEU A 53 -0.87 7.41 -7.46
N PRO A 54 -0.75 8.73 -7.64
CA PRO A 54 -0.56 9.65 -6.52
C PRO A 54 -1.86 9.89 -5.73
N ILE A 55 -2.63 8.81 -5.43
CA ILE A 55 -3.97 8.87 -4.80
C ILE A 55 -4.09 8.09 -3.49
N SER A 56 -3.06 7.37 -3.05
CA SER A 56 -2.99 6.55 -1.83
C SER A 56 -3.85 5.28 -1.83
N SER A 57 -3.23 4.13 -1.97
CA SER A 57 -3.88 2.81 -1.86
C SER A 57 -4.51 2.56 -0.49
N THR A 58 -3.86 2.99 0.59
CA THR A 58 -4.32 2.75 1.97
C THR A 58 -5.77 3.22 2.20
N GLY A 59 -6.12 4.45 1.79
CA GLY A 59 -7.48 4.95 1.96
C GLY A 59 -8.51 4.15 1.15
N HIS A 60 -8.14 3.70 -0.05
CA HIS A 60 -9.00 2.90 -0.92
C HIS A 60 -9.21 1.48 -0.37
N LEU A 61 -8.15 0.86 0.16
CA LEU A 61 -8.23 -0.49 0.75
C LEU A 61 -9.08 -0.48 2.02
N ILE A 62 -8.94 0.52 2.90
CA ILE A 62 -9.80 0.67 4.09
C ILE A 62 -11.27 0.77 3.66
N LEU A 63 -11.57 1.65 2.70
CA LEU A 63 -12.94 1.81 2.20
C LEU A 63 -13.48 0.52 1.55
N ALA A 64 -12.71 -0.08 0.64
CA ALA A 64 -13.11 -1.30 -0.04
C ALA A 64 -13.26 -2.47 0.92
N GLY A 65 -12.32 -2.65 1.84
CA GLY A 65 -12.37 -3.70 2.87
C GLY A 65 -13.60 -3.57 3.76
N SER A 66 -13.91 -2.35 4.23
CA SER A 66 -15.11 -2.10 5.03
C SER A 66 -16.39 -2.39 4.25
N LEU A 67 -16.51 -1.93 3.00
CA LEU A 67 -17.70 -2.15 2.16
C LEU A 67 -17.89 -3.63 1.80
N LEU A 68 -16.81 -4.37 1.64
CA LEU A 68 -16.83 -5.79 1.34
C LEU A 68 -16.99 -6.66 2.59
N GLY A 69 -16.87 -6.11 3.80
CA GLY A 69 -16.78 -6.89 5.04
C GLY A 69 -15.49 -7.70 5.15
N PHE A 70 -14.43 -7.30 4.44
CA PHE A 70 -13.11 -7.93 4.43
C PHE A 70 -12.18 -7.17 5.39
N THR A 71 -12.31 -7.44 6.68
CA THR A 71 -11.64 -6.71 7.76
C THR A 71 -10.99 -7.65 8.78
N GLY A 72 -10.24 -7.09 9.74
CA GLY A 72 -9.55 -7.83 10.78
C GLY A 72 -8.08 -8.12 10.48
N ASP A 73 -7.39 -8.82 11.37
CA ASP A 73 -5.92 -8.96 11.30
C ASP A 73 -5.45 -9.74 10.08
N LYS A 74 -6.20 -10.77 9.65
CA LYS A 74 -5.88 -11.48 8.39
C LYS A 74 -6.02 -10.58 7.17
N ALA A 75 -7.01 -9.69 7.13
CA ALA A 75 -7.17 -8.74 6.04
C ALA A 75 -5.98 -7.76 5.97
N LYS A 76 -5.49 -7.29 7.12
CA LYS A 76 -4.29 -6.43 7.19
C LYS A 76 -3.04 -7.14 6.62
N VAL A 77 -2.86 -8.42 6.94
CA VAL A 77 -1.74 -9.21 6.38
C VAL A 77 -1.92 -9.44 4.88
N PHE A 78 -3.16 -9.68 4.45
CA PHE A 78 -3.49 -9.83 3.04
C PHE A 78 -3.21 -8.55 2.25
N GLU A 79 -3.61 -7.38 2.75
CA GLU A 79 -3.32 -6.08 2.12
C GLU A 79 -1.82 -5.86 1.91
N ILE A 80 -1.00 -6.22 2.89
CA ILE A 80 0.46 -6.15 2.77
C ILE A 80 0.98 -7.15 1.73
N ALA A 81 0.40 -8.34 1.66
CA ALA A 81 0.83 -9.37 0.73
C ALA A 81 0.52 -8.98 -0.72
N ILE A 82 -0.67 -8.42 -1.00
CA ILE A 82 -1.06 -8.03 -2.37
C ILE A 82 -0.20 -6.88 -2.93
N GLN A 83 0.44 -6.06 -2.08
CA GLN A 83 1.47 -5.10 -2.51
C GLN A 83 2.63 -5.78 -3.22
N THR A 84 2.94 -7.05 -2.84
CA THR A 84 3.97 -7.83 -3.55
C THR A 84 3.57 -8.12 -4.99
N GLY A 85 2.28 -8.36 -5.26
CA GLY A 85 1.75 -8.48 -6.61
C GLY A 85 1.96 -7.20 -7.43
N ALA A 86 1.62 -6.06 -6.83
CA ALA A 86 1.79 -4.76 -7.45
C ALA A 86 3.27 -4.46 -7.78
N ILE A 87 4.21 -4.74 -6.85
CA ILE A 87 5.63 -4.47 -7.11
C ILE A 87 6.25 -5.39 -8.16
N LEU A 88 5.78 -6.63 -8.28
CA LEU A 88 6.20 -7.52 -9.36
C LEU A 88 5.85 -6.95 -10.74
N ALA A 89 4.72 -6.25 -10.87
CA ALA A 89 4.36 -5.56 -12.10
C ALA A 89 5.39 -4.48 -12.49
N VAL A 90 5.85 -3.68 -11.52
CA VAL A 90 6.91 -2.68 -11.74
C VAL A 90 8.22 -3.35 -12.16
N ILE A 91 8.61 -4.42 -11.48
CA ILE A 91 9.83 -5.16 -11.82
C ILE A 91 9.77 -5.64 -13.27
N ILE A 92 8.63 -6.14 -13.73
CA ILE A 92 8.46 -6.60 -15.12
C ILE A 92 8.49 -5.44 -16.10
N VAL A 93 7.78 -4.32 -15.81
CA VAL A 93 7.78 -3.13 -16.68
C VAL A 93 9.20 -2.56 -16.85
N TYR A 94 9.98 -2.53 -15.78
CA TYR A 94 11.34 -2.00 -15.79
C TYR A 94 12.43 -3.08 -15.90
N TRP A 95 12.07 -4.32 -16.28
CA TRP A 95 12.98 -5.46 -16.31
C TRP A 95 14.28 -5.20 -17.04
N HIS A 96 14.21 -4.57 -18.22
CA HIS A 96 15.39 -4.27 -19.03
C HIS A 96 16.36 -3.32 -18.29
N LYS A 97 15.84 -2.26 -17.66
CA LYS A 97 16.67 -1.31 -16.89
C LYS A 97 17.25 -1.98 -15.66
N ILE A 98 16.45 -2.76 -14.91
CA ILE A 98 16.89 -3.44 -13.70
C ILE A 98 17.98 -4.47 -14.04
N ARG A 99 17.71 -5.37 -15.01
CA ARG A 99 18.68 -6.37 -15.45
C ARG A 99 19.97 -5.71 -15.99
N GLY A 100 19.82 -4.70 -16.85
CA GLY A 100 20.97 -3.96 -17.40
C GLY A 100 21.81 -3.31 -16.31
N THR A 101 21.18 -2.71 -15.29
CA THR A 101 21.87 -2.13 -14.14
C THR A 101 22.62 -3.22 -13.36
N VAL A 102 21.95 -4.32 -13.00
CA VAL A 102 22.56 -5.40 -12.20
C VAL A 102 23.76 -6.02 -12.92
N VAL A 103 23.64 -6.34 -14.21
CA VAL A 103 24.73 -6.90 -15.00
C VAL A 103 25.90 -5.91 -15.14
N ALA A 104 25.62 -4.61 -15.24
CA ALA A 104 26.64 -3.58 -15.40
C ALA A 104 27.27 -3.13 -14.07
N LEU A 105 26.79 -3.55 -12.91
CA LEU A 105 27.32 -3.12 -11.59
C LEU A 105 28.84 -3.28 -11.46
N PRO A 106 29.48 -4.39 -11.89
CA PRO A 106 30.92 -4.56 -11.75
C PRO A 106 31.74 -3.57 -12.57
N ALA A 107 31.25 -3.22 -13.78
CA ALA A 107 32.02 -2.49 -14.78
C ALA A 107 31.62 -1.00 -14.90
N SER A 108 30.35 -0.62 -14.62
CA SER A 108 29.83 0.72 -14.89
C SER A 108 29.69 1.57 -13.62
N ARG A 109 30.34 2.74 -13.64
CA ARG A 109 30.16 3.75 -12.58
C ARG A 109 28.72 4.29 -12.53
N GLN A 110 28.08 4.42 -13.68
CA GLN A 110 26.69 4.90 -13.82
C GLN A 110 25.72 3.90 -13.17
N ALA A 111 25.87 2.59 -13.45
CA ALA A 111 25.04 1.54 -12.83
C ALA A 111 25.18 1.53 -11.32
N ARG A 112 26.41 1.63 -10.80
CA ARG A 112 26.67 1.73 -9.35
C ARG A 112 26.06 2.97 -8.73
N ARG A 113 26.19 4.14 -9.38
CA ARG A 113 25.59 5.41 -8.92
C ARG A 113 24.07 5.30 -8.85
N PHE A 114 23.42 4.76 -9.89
CA PHE A 114 21.98 4.57 -9.90
C PHE A 114 21.52 3.64 -8.78
N ALA A 115 22.13 2.46 -8.64
CA ALA A 115 21.79 1.52 -7.57
C ALA A 115 22.00 2.12 -6.18
N LEU A 116 23.12 2.84 -5.98
CA LEU A 116 23.42 3.54 -4.74
C LEU A 116 22.39 4.64 -4.45
N ASN A 117 21.96 5.41 -5.45
CA ASN A 117 20.93 6.43 -5.31
C ASN A 117 19.59 5.83 -4.83
N VAL A 118 19.19 4.67 -5.37
CA VAL A 118 17.99 3.97 -4.90
C VAL A 118 18.13 3.54 -3.43
N LEU A 119 19.29 3.01 -3.03
CA LEU A 119 19.56 2.63 -1.64
C LEU A 119 19.59 3.85 -0.71
N ILE A 120 20.25 4.94 -1.12
CA ILE A 120 20.28 6.19 -0.33
C ILE A 120 18.88 6.74 -0.10
N ALA A 121 18.03 6.73 -1.13
CA ALA A 121 16.65 7.19 -1.01
C ALA A 121 15.77 6.24 -0.15
N PHE A 122 16.10 4.95 -0.10
CA PHE A 122 15.39 3.97 0.70
C PHE A 122 15.66 4.11 2.21
N LEU A 123 16.91 4.43 2.60
CA LEU A 123 17.35 4.41 3.99
C LEU A 123 16.54 5.31 4.94
N PRO A 124 16.20 6.58 4.64
CA PRO A 124 15.46 7.44 5.56
C PRO A 124 14.13 6.85 6.01
N ALA A 125 13.37 6.29 5.06
CA ALA A 125 12.07 5.68 5.36
C ALA A 125 12.21 4.40 6.22
N VAL A 126 13.25 3.59 5.98
CA VAL A 126 13.54 2.40 6.81
C VAL A 126 13.88 2.81 8.23
N MET A 127 14.80 3.77 8.41
CA MET A 127 15.21 4.25 9.73
C MET A 127 14.01 4.80 10.51
N LEU A 128 13.21 5.64 9.87
CA LEU A 128 12.03 6.22 10.50
C LEU A 128 10.96 5.14 10.81
N GLY A 129 10.75 4.20 9.88
CA GLY A 129 9.79 3.11 10.05
C GLY A 129 10.13 2.18 11.19
N LEU A 130 11.40 1.82 11.33
CA LEU A 130 11.88 0.97 12.43
C LEU A 130 11.81 1.70 13.77
N ALA A 131 12.16 3.00 13.82
CA ALA A 131 12.15 3.79 15.05
C ALA A 131 10.74 4.16 15.52
N PHE A 132 9.86 4.60 14.60
CA PHE A 132 8.58 5.23 14.93
C PHE A 132 7.35 4.53 14.36
N GLY A 133 7.50 3.45 13.59
CA GLY A 133 6.40 2.80 12.88
C GLY A 133 5.23 2.37 13.78
N LYS A 134 5.51 1.90 15.01
CA LYS A 134 4.47 1.56 15.98
C LYS A 134 3.68 2.79 16.45
N ALA A 135 4.37 3.88 16.77
CA ALA A 135 3.76 5.14 17.20
C ALA A 135 2.92 5.77 16.07
N ILE A 136 3.45 5.76 14.84
CA ILE A 136 2.75 6.24 13.65
C ILE A 136 1.44 5.46 13.46
N LYS A 137 1.48 4.13 13.51
CA LYS A 137 0.27 3.30 13.40
C LYS A 137 -0.74 3.58 14.52
N ALA A 138 -0.28 3.73 15.76
CA ALA A 138 -1.15 3.94 16.91
C ALA A 138 -1.85 5.31 16.92
N HIS A 139 -1.21 6.35 16.38
CA HIS A 139 -1.71 7.72 16.52
C HIS A 139 -2.21 8.37 15.21
N LEU A 140 -1.73 7.92 14.06
CA LEU A 140 -2.04 8.58 12.79
C LEU A 140 -3.04 7.81 11.90
N PHE A 141 -3.33 6.53 12.20
CA PHE A 141 -4.28 5.76 11.40
C PHE A 141 -5.73 6.08 11.81
N THR A 142 -6.14 7.31 11.55
CA THR A 142 -7.51 7.82 11.82
C THR A 142 -8.11 8.40 10.54
N PRO A 143 -9.45 8.36 10.38
CA PRO A 143 -10.11 8.89 9.19
C PRO A 143 -9.84 10.38 8.96
N GLN A 144 -9.72 11.16 10.05
CA GLN A 144 -9.39 12.57 9.98
C GLN A 144 -8.00 12.81 9.38
N VAL A 145 -7.00 12.03 9.81
CA VAL A 145 -5.63 12.11 9.26
C VAL A 145 -5.63 11.68 7.79
N VAL A 146 -6.29 10.58 7.44
CA VAL A 146 -6.41 10.10 6.06
C VAL A 146 -7.05 11.17 5.18
N ALA A 147 -8.20 11.73 5.57
CA ALA A 147 -8.88 12.77 4.80
C ALA A 147 -8.02 14.04 4.67
N SER A 148 -7.41 14.49 5.77
CA SER A 148 -6.56 15.68 5.77
C SER A 148 -5.37 15.51 4.83
N THR A 149 -4.71 14.36 4.84
CA THR A 149 -3.57 14.09 3.95
C THR A 149 -3.98 13.93 2.49
N PHE A 150 -5.18 13.40 2.20
CA PHE A 150 -5.73 13.42 0.85
C PHE A 150 -5.91 14.87 0.36
N ILE A 151 -6.55 15.73 1.15
CA ILE A 151 -6.82 17.13 0.81
C ILE A 151 -5.54 17.94 0.70
N LEU A 152 -4.66 17.87 1.71
CA LEU A 152 -3.38 18.58 1.69
C LEU A 152 -2.49 18.11 0.53
N GLY A 153 -2.42 16.81 0.28
CA GLY A 153 -1.69 16.26 -0.85
C GLY A 153 -2.23 16.72 -2.20
N ALA A 154 -3.54 16.93 -2.33
CA ALA A 154 -4.13 17.53 -3.54
C ALA A 154 -3.63 18.95 -3.77
N PHE A 155 -3.60 19.80 -2.74
CA PHE A 155 -3.06 21.16 -2.86
C PHE A 155 -1.57 21.17 -3.20
N VAL A 156 -0.79 20.23 -2.64
CA VAL A 156 0.64 20.07 -2.98
C VAL A 156 0.81 19.67 -4.45
N ILE A 157 -0.03 18.77 -4.99
CA ILE A 157 -0.02 18.42 -6.41
C ILE A 157 -0.33 19.66 -7.28
N LEU A 158 -1.40 20.39 -6.96
CA LEU A 158 -1.78 21.60 -7.70
C LEU A 158 -0.67 22.67 -7.67
N TRP A 159 0.00 22.81 -6.53
CA TRP A 159 1.13 23.74 -6.41
C TRP A 159 2.34 23.28 -7.24
N ALA A 160 2.67 22.01 -7.20
CA ALA A 160 3.80 21.45 -7.97
C ALA A 160 3.57 21.59 -9.48
N GLU A 161 2.34 21.36 -9.95
CA GLU A 161 1.98 21.45 -11.38
C GLU A 161 1.89 22.88 -11.91
N ARG A 162 1.81 23.89 -11.03
CA ARG A 162 1.94 25.31 -11.44
C ARG A 162 3.35 25.72 -11.83
N ARG A 163 4.35 24.90 -11.45
CA ARG A 163 5.74 25.17 -11.83
C ARG A 163 5.99 24.74 -13.27
N PRO A 164 6.67 25.57 -14.08
CA PRO A 164 6.97 25.21 -15.46
C PRO A 164 7.90 23.99 -15.50
N GLN A 165 7.60 23.03 -16.37
CA GLN A 165 8.43 21.82 -16.55
C GLN A 165 9.84 22.16 -17.10
N SER A 166 10.00 23.29 -17.76
CA SER A 166 11.31 23.82 -18.19
C SER A 166 12.24 24.17 -17.02
N ALA A 167 11.72 24.32 -15.81
CA ALA A 167 12.53 24.53 -14.59
C ALA A 167 13.14 23.24 -14.02
N ALA A 168 12.81 22.07 -14.58
CA ALA A 168 13.44 20.82 -14.17
C ALA A 168 14.92 20.81 -14.57
N ARG A 169 15.79 20.42 -13.63
CA ARG A 169 17.25 20.32 -13.86
C ARG A 169 17.74 18.90 -14.09
N VAL A 170 16.93 17.88 -13.74
CA VAL A 170 17.26 16.47 -13.88
C VAL A 170 16.22 15.80 -14.75
N HIS A 171 16.65 15.30 -15.91
CA HIS A 171 15.78 14.73 -16.94
C HIS A 171 15.93 13.21 -17.09
N SER A 172 16.88 12.60 -16.39
CA SER A 172 17.08 11.14 -16.36
C SER A 172 17.44 10.67 -14.96
N VAL A 173 16.98 9.46 -14.59
CA VAL A 173 17.36 8.82 -13.31
C VAL A 173 18.87 8.59 -13.21
N ASP A 174 19.55 8.48 -14.36
CA ASP A 174 20.99 8.28 -14.44
C ASP A 174 21.79 9.57 -14.15
N ASP A 175 21.16 10.75 -14.26
CA ASP A 175 21.77 12.06 -13.99
C ASP A 175 21.59 12.50 -12.53
N MET A 176 20.78 11.81 -11.76
CA MET A 176 20.54 12.12 -10.36
C MET A 176 21.82 12.03 -9.53
N THR A 177 22.03 13.02 -8.68
CA THR A 177 23.07 13.00 -7.66
C THR A 177 22.61 12.23 -6.41
N ALA A 178 23.55 11.82 -5.56
CA ALA A 178 23.24 11.22 -4.25
C ALA A 178 22.41 12.15 -3.35
N LEU A 179 22.63 13.48 -3.47
CA LEU A 179 21.86 14.47 -2.74
C LEU A 179 20.41 14.55 -3.24
N ASP A 180 20.18 14.43 -4.54
CA ASP A 180 18.82 14.35 -5.09
C ASP A 180 18.09 13.11 -4.57
N ALA A 181 18.76 11.97 -4.59
CA ALA A 181 18.22 10.72 -4.10
C ALA A 181 17.89 10.81 -2.59
N LEU A 182 18.81 11.36 -1.77
CA LEU A 182 18.56 11.57 -0.35
C LEU A 182 17.36 12.48 -0.10
N LYS A 183 17.25 13.59 -0.83
CA LYS A 183 16.11 14.52 -0.70
C LYS A 183 14.79 13.83 -1.03
N VAL A 184 14.73 13.02 -2.11
CA VAL A 184 13.53 12.24 -2.45
C VAL A 184 13.24 11.22 -1.35
N GLY A 185 14.26 10.56 -0.80
CA GLY A 185 14.12 9.63 0.33
C GLY A 185 13.58 10.29 1.59
N LEU A 186 14.02 11.50 1.91
CA LEU A 186 13.47 12.29 3.03
C LEU A 186 12.00 12.66 2.80
N VAL A 187 11.64 13.04 1.57
CA VAL A 187 10.24 13.31 1.21
C VAL A 187 9.41 12.02 1.26
N GLN A 188 9.96 10.86 0.91
CA GLN A 188 9.29 9.58 1.09
C GLN A 188 8.81 9.33 2.53
N CYS A 189 9.51 9.87 3.53
CA CYS A 189 9.11 9.70 4.93
C CYS A 189 7.71 10.24 5.23
N PHE A 190 7.24 11.26 4.50
CA PHE A 190 5.86 11.74 4.64
C PHE A 190 4.82 10.67 4.24
N ALA A 191 5.20 9.72 3.40
CA ALA A 191 4.33 8.62 3.01
C ALA A 191 3.98 7.67 4.16
N MET A 192 4.66 7.73 5.28
CA MET A 192 4.31 6.99 6.49
C MET A 192 3.05 7.52 7.17
N ILE A 193 2.66 8.77 6.88
CA ILE A 193 1.39 9.33 7.33
C ILE A 193 0.29 8.77 6.41
N PRO A 194 -0.71 8.04 6.95
CA PRO A 194 -1.74 7.39 6.14
C PRO A 194 -2.50 8.41 5.28
N GLY A 195 -2.83 8.01 4.06
CA GLY A 195 -3.49 8.90 3.09
C GLY A 195 -2.55 9.79 2.27
N THR A 196 -1.27 9.95 2.65
CA THR A 196 -0.32 10.79 1.90
C THR A 196 -0.04 10.25 0.50
N SER A 197 0.00 8.95 0.30
CA SER A 197 0.48 8.23 -0.89
C SER A 197 2.01 8.22 -1.00
N ARG A 198 2.60 7.04 -1.04
CA ARG A 198 4.05 6.88 -1.24
C ARG A 198 4.47 7.40 -2.62
N SER A 199 3.77 6.97 -3.67
CA SER A 199 3.99 7.46 -5.04
C SER A 199 3.74 8.97 -5.15
N GLY A 200 2.67 9.48 -4.53
CA GLY A 200 2.39 10.91 -4.47
C GLY A 200 3.53 11.72 -3.83
N ALA A 201 4.03 11.29 -2.67
CA ALA A 201 5.12 11.97 -1.99
C ALA A 201 6.40 11.98 -2.84
N THR A 202 6.83 10.82 -3.36
CA THR A 202 8.09 10.71 -4.11
C THR A 202 8.05 11.34 -5.49
N ILE A 203 6.93 11.23 -6.21
CA ILE A 203 6.78 11.86 -7.54
C ILE A 203 6.68 13.37 -7.41
N ILE A 204 5.69 13.85 -6.65
CA ILE A 204 5.44 15.29 -6.53
C ILE A 204 6.57 15.98 -5.78
N GLY A 205 7.09 15.36 -4.72
CA GLY A 205 8.28 15.85 -4.03
C GLY A 205 9.51 15.89 -4.93
N GLY A 206 9.73 14.86 -5.75
CA GLY A 206 10.79 14.84 -6.77
C GLY A 206 10.66 16.00 -7.75
N MET A 207 9.47 16.27 -8.27
CA MET A 207 9.20 17.43 -9.15
C MET A 207 9.52 18.75 -8.45
N LEU A 208 9.10 18.92 -7.19
CA LEU A 208 9.40 20.12 -6.40
C LEU A 208 10.90 20.31 -6.15
N LEU A 209 11.66 19.21 -6.11
CA LEU A 209 13.11 19.20 -5.95
C LEU A 209 13.87 19.38 -7.28
N GLY A 210 13.17 19.55 -8.40
CA GLY A 210 13.75 19.85 -9.70
C GLY A 210 13.97 18.65 -10.61
N LEU A 211 13.35 17.50 -10.35
CA LEU A 211 13.28 16.38 -11.30
C LEU A 211 12.16 16.66 -12.31
N SER A 212 12.35 16.23 -13.55
CA SER A 212 11.26 16.22 -14.53
C SER A 212 10.15 15.25 -14.07
N ARG A 213 8.92 15.45 -14.56
CA ARG A 213 7.77 14.58 -14.23
C ARG A 213 8.10 13.11 -14.52
N GLN A 214 8.70 12.83 -15.68
CA GLN A 214 9.11 11.48 -16.07
C GLN A 214 10.16 10.92 -15.10
N THR A 215 11.24 11.67 -14.84
CA THR A 215 12.33 11.23 -13.95
C THR A 215 11.84 10.98 -12.53
N ALA A 216 10.98 11.86 -12.00
CA ALA A 216 10.40 11.70 -10.67
C ALA A 216 9.53 10.43 -10.58
N THR A 217 8.76 10.14 -11.64
CA THR A 217 7.91 8.93 -11.69
C THR A 217 8.76 7.67 -11.81
N ASP A 218 9.73 7.65 -12.74
CA ASP A 218 10.63 6.51 -12.92
C ASP A 218 11.40 6.21 -11.62
N PHE A 219 11.99 7.24 -11.01
CA PHE A 219 12.74 7.05 -9.75
C PHE A 219 11.85 6.60 -8.60
N SER A 220 10.62 7.12 -8.50
CA SER A 220 9.62 6.66 -7.52
C SER A 220 9.33 5.17 -7.65
N PHE A 221 9.23 4.66 -8.89
CA PHE A 221 8.98 3.25 -9.14
C PHE A 221 10.19 2.37 -8.80
N PHE A 222 11.40 2.80 -9.13
CA PHE A 222 12.60 2.08 -8.70
C PHE A 222 12.75 2.07 -7.17
N LEU A 223 12.44 3.17 -6.51
CA LEU A 223 12.47 3.28 -5.04
C LEU A 223 11.37 2.44 -4.38
N ALA A 224 10.24 2.22 -5.07
CA ALA A 224 9.17 1.34 -4.60
C ALA A 224 9.65 -0.10 -4.40
N ILE A 225 10.56 -0.57 -5.24
CA ILE A 225 11.02 -1.98 -5.19
C ILE A 225 11.61 -2.32 -3.82
N PRO A 226 12.71 -1.70 -3.35
CA PRO A 226 13.24 -2.03 -2.04
C PRO A 226 12.27 -1.64 -0.90
N THR A 227 11.49 -0.57 -1.07
CA THR A 227 10.56 -0.09 -0.03
C THR A 227 9.43 -1.08 0.23
N LEU A 228 8.71 -1.51 -0.81
CA LEU A 228 7.58 -2.42 -0.66
C LEU A 228 8.04 -3.86 -0.40
N VAL A 229 9.11 -4.32 -1.05
CA VAL A 229 9.67 -5.65 -0.78
C VAL A 229 10.17 -5.73 0.67
N GLY A 230 10.90 -4.72 1.13
CA GLY A 230 11.41 -4.67 2.50
C GLY A 230 10.29 -4.60 3.54
N ALA A 231 9.33 -3.70 3.36
CA ALA A 231 8.18 -3.57 4.27
C ALA A 231 7.29 -4.83 4.26
N GLY A 232 7.01 -5.38 3.07
CA GLY A 232 6.23 -6.61 2.91
C GLY A 232 6.89 -7.81 3.56
N ALA A 233 8.17 -8.05 3.28
CA ALA A 233 8.93 -9.15 3.88
C ALA A 233 8.98 -9.05 5.41
N TYR A 234 9.24 -7.85 5.96
CA TYR A 234 9.25 -7.62 7.39
C TYR A 234 7.89 -7.90 8.03
N SER A 235 6.80 -7.39 7.44
CA SER A 235 5.45 -7.56 7.97
C SER A 235 4.97 -9.01 7.87
N LEU A 236 5.19 -9.69 6.75
CA LEU A 236 4.84 -11.11 6.57
C LEU A 236 5.63 -12.00 7.55
N TRP A 237 6.91 -11.70 7.77
CA TRP A 237 7.71 -12.44 8.76
C TRP A 237 7.20 -12.21 10.19
N LYS A 238 6.82 -10.98 10.52
CA LYS A 238 6.31 -10.62 11.85
C LYS A 238 4.96 -11.28 12.13
N GLU A 239 4.05 -11.26 11.17
CA GLU A 239 2.68 -11.78 11.31
C GLU A 239 2.52 -13.24 10.80
N ARG A 240 3.64 -13.96 10.60
CA ARG A 240 3.65 -15.33 10.05
C ARG A 240 2.78 -16.33 10.81
N ALA A 241 2.52 -16.09 12.10
CA ALA A 241 1.66 -16.94 12.94
C ALA A 241 0.19 -16.88 12.52
N LEU A 242 -0.24 -15.82 11.83
CA LEU A 242 -1.60 -15.66 11.31
C LEU A 242 -1.81 -16.37 9.97
N LEU A 243 -0.73 -16.78 9.30
CA LEU A 243 -0.76 -17.40 7.97
C LEU A 243 -0.91 -18.93 8.08
N SER A 244 -1.77 -19.51 7.25
CA SER A 244 -1.93 -20.94 7.10
C SER A 244 -1.85 -21.36 5.63
N TRP A 245 -1.51 -22.61 5.36
CA TRP A 245 -1.51 -23.16 4.00
C TRP A 245 -2.90 -23.12 3.35
N ALA A 246 -3.97 -23.13 4.15
CA ALA A 246 -5.34 -23.01 3.67
C ALA A 246 -5.64 -21.61 3.09
N ASP A 247 -4.86 -20.59 3.43
CA ASP A 247 -5.03 -19.22 2.95
C ASP A 247 -4.36 -19.00 1.56
N LEU A 248 -3.54 -19.93 1.07
CA LEU A 248 -2.82 -19.80 -0.21
C LEU A 248 -3.70 -19.46 -1.41
N PRO A 249 -4.89 -20.07 -1.62
CA PRO A 249 -5.76 -19.70 -2.75
C PRO A 249 -6.22 -18.24 -2.67
N LEU A 250 -6.58 -17.77 -1.47
CA LEU A 250 -6.99 -16.39 -1.21
C LEU A 250 -5.88 -15.40 -1.57
N PHE A 251 -4.69 -15.63 -1.02
CA PHE A 251 -3.52 -14.79 -1.30
C PHE A 251 -3.10 -14.86 -2.76
N GLY A 252 -3.15 -16.04 -3.38
CA GLY A 252 -2.82 -16.24 -4.79
C GLY A 252 -3.71 -15.44 -5.74
N ILE A 253 -5.02 -15.41 -5.48
CA ILE A 253 -5.98 -14.60 -6.24
C ILE A 253 -5.70 -13.10 -6.04
N GLY A 254 -5.57 -12.66 -4.79
CA GLY A 254 -5.26 -11.25 -4.51
C GLY A 254 -3.97 -10.78 -5.19
N LEU A 255 -2.90 -11.56 -5.09
CA LEU A 255 -1.63 -11.29 -5.75
C LEU A 255 -1.76 -11.22 -7.28
N LEU A 256 -2.48 -12.16 -7.88
CA LEU A 256 -2.67 -12.21 -9.33
C LEU A 256 -3.42 -10.97 -9.83
N PHE A 257 -4.55 -10.63 -9.20
CA PHE A 257 -5.34 -9.46 -9.60
C PHE A 257 -4.61 -8.15 -9.33
N SER A 258 -3.87 -8.06 -8.22
CA SER A 258 -3.00 -6.91 -7.92
C SER A 258 -1.90 -6.77 -8.97
N PHE A 259 -1.25 -7.86 -9.36
CA PHE A 259 -0.24 -7.85 -10.41
C PHE A 259 -0.80 -7.37 -11.75
N ILE A 260 -1.93 -7.95 -12.22
CA ILE A 260 -2.50 -7.62 -13.52
C ILE A 260 -2.94 -6.15 -13.55
N SER A 261 -3.69 -5.70 -12.54
CA SER A 261 -4.18 -4.32 -12.45
C SER A 261 -3.04 -3.31 -12.31
N ALA A 262 -2.01 -3.61 -11.52
CA ALA A 262 -0.82 -2.78 -11.40
C ALA A 262 -0.03 -2.70 -12.71
N TRP A 263 0.14 -3.82 -13.42
CA TRP A 263 0.83 -3.85 -14.71
C TRP A 263 0.13 -2.97 -15.75
N LEU A 264 -1.20 -3.04 -15.83
CA LEU A 264 -1.98 -2.18 -16.71
C LEU A 264 -1.88 -0.72 -16.28
N CYS A 265 -2.02 -0.44 -14.97
CA CYS A 265 -1.98 0.89 -14.39
C CYS A 265 -0.62 1.57 -14.60
N VAL A 266 0.49 0.91 -14.31
CA VAL A 266 1.83 1.45 -14.47
C VAL A 266 2.12 1.78 -15.94
N ARG A 267 1.78 0.87 -16.86
CA ARG A 267 1.95 1.11 -18.32
C ARG A 267 1.10 2.28 -18.81
N TRP A 268 -0.14 2.36 -18.34
CA TRP A 268 -1.02 3.47 -18.65
C TRP A 268 -0.47 4.79 -18.08
N LEU A 269 -0.05 4.81 -16.81
CA LEU A 269 0.45 6.02 -16.16
C LEU A 269 1.69 6.57 -16.86
N LEU A 270 2.65 5.70 -17.23
CA LEU A 270 3.86 6.13 -17.96
C LEU A 270 3.54 6.79 -19.31
N ARG A 271 2.53 6.28 -20.02
CA ARG A 271 2.07 6.92 -21.26
C ARG A 271 1.32 8.23 -20.98
N TYR A 272 0.51 8.23 -19.92
CA TYR A 272 -0.29 9.39 -19.53
C TYR A 272 0.59 10.60 -19.18
N ILE A 273 1.59 10.41 -18.32
CA ILE A 273 2.44 11.51 -17.83
C ILE A 273 3.36 12.11 -18.90
N ALA A 274 3.56 11.43 -20.01
CA ALA A 274 4.34 11.96 -21.15
C ALA A 274 3.69 13.25 -21.69
N ASN A 275 2.36 13.35 -21.67
CA ASN A 275 1.62 14.45 -22.29
C ASN A 275 0.62 15.14 -21.32
N HIS A 276 0.43 14.61 -20.12
CA HIS A 276 -0.60 15.08 -19.18
C HIS A 276 0.01 15.43 -17.82
N SER A 277 -0.72 16.25 -17.06
CA SER A 277 -0.35 16.66 -15.69
C SER A 277 -0.99 15.76 -14.63
N PHE A 278 -0.53 15.89 -13.39
CA PHE A 278 -1.14 15.22 -12.23
C PHE A 278 -2.37 15.96 -11.67
N VAL A 279 -2.80 17.05 -12.28
CA VAL A 279 -3.98 17.85 -11.84
C VAL A 279 -5.24 17.01 -11.68
N PRO A 280 -5.61 16.07 -12.58
CA PRO A 280 -6.80 15.23 -12.37
C PRO A 280 -6.74 14.39 -11.10
N PHE A 281 -5.56 13.92 -10.71
CA PHE A 281 -5.38 13.17 -9.46
C PHE A 281 -5.54 14.07 -8.23
N ALA A 282 -5.21 15.35 -8.31
CA ALA A 282 -5.48 16.30 -7.23
C ALA A 282 -6.98 16.48 -7.01
N TRP A 283 -7.76 16.67 -8.07
CA TRP A 283 -9.23 16.76 -7.97
C TRP A 283 -9.84 15.47 -7.43
N TYR A 284 -9.35 14.32 -7.90
CA TYR A 284 -9.74 13.02 -7.36
C TYR A 284 -9.49 12.93 -5.85
N ARG A 285 -8.30 13.34 -5.38
CA ARG A 285 -7.95 13.34 -3.95
C ARG A 285 -8.86 14.25 -3.13
N LEU A 286 -9.23 15.42 -3.63
CA LEU A 286 -10.19 16.31 -2.95
C LEU A 286 -11.56 15.65 -2.80
N GLY A 287 -12.09 15.06 -3.88
CA GLY A 287 -13.35 14.32 -3.83
C GLY A 287 -13.29 13.11 -2.90
N PHE A 288 -12.21 12.32 -2.96
CA PHE A 288 -12.06 11.15 -2.10
C PHE A 288 -11.84 11.53 -0.62
N GLY A 289 -11.08 12.61 -0.33
CA GLY A 289 -10.93 13.12 1.03
C GLY A 289 -12.25 13.60 1.63
N ALA A 290 -13.10 14.26 0.82
CA ALA A 290 -14.45 14.62 1.24
C ALA A 290 -15.33 13.37 1.49
N LEU A 291 -15.22 12.34 0.64
CA LEU A 291 -15.90 11.06 0.83
C LEU A 291 -15.48 10.38 2.14
N VAL A 292 -14.18 10.37 2.46
CA VAL A 292 -13.67 9.82 3.73
C VAL A 292 -14.30 10.53 4.93
N LEU A 293 -14.37 11.87 4.91
CA LEU A 293 -15.02 12.64 5.98
C LEU A 293 -16.52 12.34 6.08
N LEU A 294 -17.19 12.22 4.94
CA LEU A 294 -18.62 11.94 4.89
C LEU A 294 -18.92 10.55 5.47
N THR A 295 -18.19 9.53 5.03
CA THR A 295 -18.38 8.15 5.48
C THR A 295 -18.01 7.97 6.96
N TRP A 296 -17.02 8.72 7.45
CA TRP A 296 -16.69 8.75 8.86
C TRP A 296 -17.79 9.43 9.68
N TRP A 297 -18.29 10.59 9.23
CA TRP A 297 -19.33 11.34 9.93
C TRP A 297 -20.65 10.57 9.99
N THR A 298 -21.01 9.88 8.91
CA THR A 298 -22.24 9.07 8.84
C THR A 298 -22.12 7.70 9.50
N GLY A 299 -20.91 7.26 9.84
CA GLY A 299 -20.65 5.91 10.41
C GLY A 299 -20.85 4.76 9.41
N TRP A 300 -20.89 5.05 8.10
CA TRP A 300 -21.06 4.01 7.07
C TRP A 300 -19.82 3.12 6.89
N VAL A 301 -18.66 3.61 7.28
CA VAL A 301 -17.39 2.90 7.15
C VAL A 301 -16.66 2.90 8.48
N THR A 302 -16.17 1.76 8.89
CA THR A 302 -15.27 1.61 10.04
C THR A 302 -13.85 1.97 9.60
N TRP A 303 -13.38 3.15 10.02
CA TRP A 303 -12.08 3.72 9.65
C TRP A 303 -11.03 3.50 10.74
N GLY A 304 -10.85 2.38 11.27
CA GLY A 304 -9.82 2.20 12.28
C GLY A 304 -10.11 1.04 13.19
N ASP A 305 -9.70 -0.11 12.75
CA ASP A 305 -9.52 -1.29 13.60
C ASP A 305 -8.21 -2.00 13.20
#